data_577687991bcb7f74512647c314aad30d
#
_entry.id   577687991bcb7f74512647c314aad30d
#
_cell.length_a   1.000
_cell.length_b   1.000
_cell.length_c   1.000
_cell.angle_alpha   90.00
_cell.angle_beta   90.00
_cell.angle_gamma   90.00
#
_symmetry.space_group_name_H-M   'P 1'
#
loop_
_entity.id
_entity.type
_entity.pdbx_description
1 polymer ?
#
loop_
_entity_poly.entity_id
_entity_poly.type
_entity_poly.pdbx_seq_one_letter_code
_entity_poly.pdbx_strand_id
1 'polypeptide(L)'
;MKTSQLARLSVSAVLVSAACASAAQTSRGPVAAPTSRRSEPITPFMEIAAVPKSAAADAAWADSVLKTLTLRQKAAQMVWIWTLGDYSATDAAAYTNIERLVREQELGGIIVSVGGPLDIAAKVNALQAVVKLPLLVGADLETGAAFRARGGWFLPNAIELGGATSFPYQMGVGASRDTALAYEMGRVTAIEGRAMGIHMAFAPVLDVNNN
;
A
#
# COMPACT_ATOMS: atom_id res chain seq x y z
N MET A 1 10.41 54.34 44.89
CA MET A 1 9.96 55.26 43.83
C MET A 1 10.62 54.89 42.56
N LYS A 2 9.91 54.28 41.61
CA LYS A 2 10.03 54.37 40.14
C LYS A 2 9.02 53.42 39.54
N THR A 3 8.05 53.99 38.92
CA THR A 3 6.89 53.40 38.25
C THR A 3 7.29 52.75 36.96
N SER A 4 6.95 51.48 36.79
CA SER A 4 7.04 50.78 35.51
C SER A 4 5.82 51.04 34.67
N GLN A 5 5.98 51.57 33.47
CA GLN A 5 4.92 51.73 32.46
C GLN A 5 4.64 50.41 31.80
N LEU A 6 3.39 49.97 31.89
CA LEU A 6 2.82 48.88 31.11
C LEU A 6 2.47 49.39 29.72
N ALA A 7 3.17 48.95 28.72
CA ALA A 7 2.81 49.15 27.32
C ALA A 7 1.57 48.28 26.95
N ARG A 8 0.47 48.92 26.65
CA ARG A 8 -0.74 48.27 26.13
C ARG A 8 -0.54 48.04 24.61
N LEU A 9 -0.45 46.78 24.21
CA LEU A 9 -0.56 46.39 22.80
C LEU A 9 -2.04 46.32 22.43
N SER A 10 -2.48 47.24 21.62
CA SER A 10 -3.81 47.23 20.99
C SER A 10 -3.79 46.28 19.81
N VAL A 11 -4.53 45.18 19.89
CA VAL A 11 -4.79 44.27 18.78
C VAL A 11 -5.93 44.88 17.94
N SER A 12 -5.59 45.39 16.77
CA SER A 12 -6.60 45.82 15.81
C SER A 12 -7.20 44.59 15.11
N ALA A 13 -8.42 44.28 15.43
CA ALA A 13 -9.21 43.27 14.71
C ALA A 13 -9.62 43.84 13.35
N VAL A 14 -9.09 43.28 12.27
CA VAL A 14 -9.56 43.54 10.90
C VAL A 14 -10.80 42.67 10.67
N LEU A 15 -11.96 43.27 10.66
CA LEU A 15 -13.22 42.67 10.22
C LEU A 15 -13.20 42.62 8.68
N VAL A 16 -13.01 41.44 8.11
CA VAL A 16 -13.27 41.18 6.69
C VAL A 16 -14.77 40.86 6.56
N SER A 17 -15.55 41.83 6.12
CA SER A 17 -16.94 41.63 5.73
C SER A 17 -17.00 40.89 4.40
N ALA A 18 -17.37 39.58 4.44
CA ALA A 18 -17.70 38.82 3.26
C ALA A 18 -19.08 39.29 2.74
N ALA A 19 -19.09 40.02 1.63
CA ALA A 19 -20.32 40.29 0.90
C ALA A 19 -20.80 39.00 0.23
N CYS A 20 -21.89 38.42 0.73
CA CYS A 20 -22.63 37.37 0.05
C CYS A 20 -23.30 37.97 -1.18
N ALA A 21 -22.69 37.83 -2.37
CA ALA A 21 -23.39 38.03 -3.61
C ALA A 21 -24.38 36.89 -3.82
N SER A 22 -25.67 37.23 -3.76
CA SER A 22 -26.78 36.35 -4.13
C SER A 22 -26.65 36.01 -5.62
N ALA A 23 -26.15 34.82 -5.93
CA ALA A 23 -26.17 34.30 -7.28
C ALA A 23 -27.61 33.91 -7.63
N ALA A 24 -28.16 34.56 -8.65
CA ALA A 24 -29.45 34.27 -9.22
C ALA A 24 -29.52 32.77 -9.59
N GLN A 25 -30.52 32.07 -9.05
CA GLN A 25 -30.86 30.71 -9.44
C GLN A 25 -31.34 30.72 -10.90
N THR A 26 -30.44 30.43 -11.83
CA THR A 26 -30.86 30.04 -13.19
C THR A 26 -31.52 28.68 -13.07
N SER A 27 -32.83 28.63 -13.37
CA SER A 27 -33.61 27.40 -13.45
C SER A 27 -32.95 26.42 -14.44
N ARG A 28 -32.28 25.41 -13.94
CA ARG A 28 -31.83 24.29 -14.76
C ARG A 28 -33.07 23.54 -15.22
N GLY A 29 -33.28 23.51 -16.54
CA GLY A 29 -34.28 22.67 -17.17
C GLY A 29 -34.10 21.19 -16.75
N PRO A 30 -35.10 20.34 -16.95
CA PRO A 30 -35.06 18.95 -16.52
C PRO A 30 -33.83 18.27 -17.12
N VAL A 31 -32.96 17.77 -16.24
CA VAL A 31 -31.84 16.93 -16.64
C VAL A 31 -32.43 15.67 -17.27
N ALA A 32 -32.22 15.49 -18.58
CA ALA A 32 -32.62 14.27 -19.25
C ALA A 32 -32.05 13.07 -18.51
N ALA A 33 -32.91 12.11 -18.15
CA ALA A 33 -32.46 10.86 -17.55
C ALA A 33 -31.38 10.24 -18.44
N PRO A 34 -30.29 9.73 -17.85
CA PRO A 34 -29.25 9.09 -18.65
C PRO A 34 -29.90 7.93 -19.41
N THR A 35 -29.91 8.05 -20.75
CA THR A 35 -30.32 6.95 -21.62
C THR A 35 -29.50 5.73 -21.23
N SER A 36 -30.19 4.66 -20.82
CA SER A 36 -29.53 3.38 -20.50
C SER A 36 -28.70 2.98 -21.71
N ARG A 37 -27.37 3.17 -21.63
CA ARG A 37 -26.48 2.53 -22.59
C ARG A 37 -26.77 1.04 -22.48
N ARG A 38 -27.22 0.44 -23.58
CA ARG A 38 -27.24 -1.02 -23.70
C ARG A 38 -25.89 -1.49 -23.14
N SER A 39 -25.94 -2.37 -22.16
CA SER A 39 -24.77 -3.09 -21.71
C SER A 39 -24.18 -3.76 -22.93
N GLU A 40 -23.09 -3.22 -23.45
CA GLU A 40 -22.25 -3.98 -24.37
C GLU A 40 -21.96 -5.32 -23.69
N PRO A 41 -22.02 -6.45 -24.41
CA PRO A 41 -21.67 -7.72 -23.82
C PRO A 41 -20.29 -7.54 -23.21
N ILE A 42 -20.18 -7.82 -21.91
CA ILE A 42 -18.90 -7.84 -21.20
C ILE A 42 -18.03 -8.76 -22.04
N THR A 43 -17.05 -8.18 -22.73
CA THR A 43 -16.04 -8.96 -23.45
C THR A 43 -15.53 -9.97 -22.44
N PRO A 44 -15.55 -11.29 -22.76
CA PRO A 44 -15.14 -12.29 -21.79
C PRO A 44 -13.78 -11.85 -21.26
N PHE A 45 -13.66 -11.85 -19.92
CA PHE A 45 -12.44 -11.57 -19.19
C PHE A 45 -11.25 -11.83 -20.10
N MET A 46 -10.42 -10.79 -20.34
CA MET A 46 -9.16 -10.97 -21.04
C MET A 46 -8.59 -12.27 -20.51
N GLU A 47 -8.45 -13.25 -21.40
CA GLU A 47 -7.88 -14.55 -21.08
C GLU A 47 -6.65 -14.24 -20.23
N ILE A 48 -6.72 -14.55 -18.93
CA ILE A 48 -5.61 -14.26 -18.01
C ILE A 48 -4.47 -15.00 -18.67
N ALA A 49 -3.55 -14.26 -19.26
CA ALA A 49 -2.40 -14.83 -19.95
C ALA A 49 -1.85 -15.87 -18.99
N ALA A 50 -1.94 -17.13 -19.39
CA ALA A 50 -1.63 -18.26 -18.51
C ALA A 50 -0.32 -17.92 -17.82
N VAL A 51 -0.32 -17.91 -16.48
CA VAL A 51 0.90 -17.67 -15.70
C VAL A 51 1.97 -18.51 -16.36
N PRO A 52 3.06 -17.92 -16.89
CA PRO A 52 4.05 -18.68 -17.60
C PRO A 52 4.42 -19.86 -16.71
N LYS A 53 4.23 -21.09 -17.18
CA LYS A 53 4.69 -22.26 -16.43
C LYS A 53 6.13 -21.96 -16.08
N SER A 54 6.48 -21.97 -14.79
CA SER A 54 7.84 -21.75 -14.33
C SER A 54 8.76 -22.50 -15.26
N ALA A 55 9.81 -21.84 -15.77
CA ALA A 55 10.72 -22.48 -16.69
C ALA A 55 11.17 -23.82 -16.05
N ALA A 56 11.41 -24.84 -16.84
CA ALA A 56 11.85 -26.14 -16.31
C ALA A 56 13.05 -26.02 -15.36
N ALA A 57 13.89 -25.00 -15.60
CA ALA A 57 15.01 -24.62 -14.73
C ALA A 57 14.55 -24.19 -13.33
N ASP A 58 13.45 -23.41 -13.22
CA ASP A 58 12.94 -22.94 -11.91
C ASP A 58 12.36 -24.10 -11.10
N ALA A 59 11.63 -25.01 -11.75
CA ALA A 59 11.13 -26.22 -11.13
C ALA A 59 12.28 -27.13 -10.66
N ALA A 60 13.31 -27.31 -11.47
CA ALA A 60 14.49 -28.10 -11.10
C ALA A 60 15.26 -27.47 -9.93
N TRP A 61 15.35 -26.14 -9.89
CA TRP A 61 15.92 -25.44 -8.75
C TRP A 61 15.12 -25.68 -7.47
N ALA A 62 13.79 -25.49 -7.52
CA ALA A 62 12.91 -25.72 -6.38
C ALA A 62 13.03 -27.16 -5.84
N ASP A 63 13.01 -28.15 -6.72
CA ASP A 63 13.18 -29.56 -6.38
C ASP A 63 14.55 -29.83 -5.73
N SER A 64 15.60 -29.21 -6.23
CA SER A 64 16.95 -29.33 -5.68
C SER A 64 17.03 -28.78 -4.26
N VAL A 65 16.46 -27.60 -4.02
CA VAL A 65 16.39 -26.99 -2.69
C VAL A 65 15.55 -27.84 -1.74
N LEU A 66 14.37 -28.30 -2.16
CA LEU A 66 13.49 -29.13 -1.33
C LEU A 66 14.17 -30.41 -0.84
N LYS A 67 15.07 -31.01 -1.63
CA LYS A 67 15.83 -32.20 -1.25
C LYS A 67 16.86 -31.93 -0.15
N THR A 68 17.34 -30.70 -0.03
CA THR A 68 18.32 -30.33 1.01
C THR A 68 17.69 -29.97 2.35
N LEU A 69 16.39 -29.64 2.36
CA LEU A 69 15.68 -29.17 3.55
C LEU A 69 15.19 -30.33 4.40
N THR A 70 15.42 -30.21 5.71
CA THR A 70 14.76 -31.05 6.72
C THR A 70 13.27 -30.78 6.78
N LEU A 71 12.49 -31.68 7.39
CA LEU A 71 11.05 -31.46 7.59
C LEU A 71 10.77 -30.16 8.36
N ARG A 72 11.58 -29.88 9.41
CA ARG A 72 11.47 -28.64 10.19
C ARG A 72 11.68 -27.42 9.30
N GLN A 73 12.71 -27.40 8.46
CA GLN A 73 12.98 -26.29 7.53
C GLN A 73 11.87 -26.14 6.50
N LYS A 74 11.34 -27.26 5.96
CA LYS A 74 10.18 -27.19 5.04
C LYS A 74 8.96 -26.56 5.72
N ALA A 75 8.68 -26.93 6.96
CA ALA A 75 7.60 -26.34 7.74
C ALA A 75 7.85 -24.84 8.00
N ALA A 76 9.09 -24.47 8.33
CA ALA A 76 9.47 -23.08 8.57
C ALA A 76 9.29 -22.21 7.32
N GLN A 77 9.56 -22.75 6.13
CA GLN A 77 9.35 -22.03 4.86
C GLN A 77 7.86 -21.69 4.60
N MET A 78 6.92 -22.35 5.26
CA MET A 78 5.49 -22.06 5.17
C MET A 78 5.03 -21.02 6.20
N VAL A 79 5.91 -20.60 7.11
CA VAL A 79 5.59 -19.64 8.18
C VAL A 79 6.08 -18.26 7.81
N TRP A 80 5.19 -17.29 7.89
CA TRP A 80 5.49 -15.88 7.68
C TRP A 80 5.17 -15.10 8.93
N ILE A 81 6.00 -14.12 9.26
CA ILE A 81 5.81 -13.26 10.43
C ILE A 81 5.48 -11.83 9.99
N TRP A 82 4.60 -11.22 10.77
CA TRP A 82 4.21 -9.82 10.56
C TRP A 82 5.22 -8.87 11.19
N THR A 83 5.49 -7.75 10.52
CA THR A 83 6.34 -6.67 11.02
C THR A 83 5.88 -5.31 10.51
N LEU A 84 6.10 -4.25 11.31
CA LEU A 84 5.99 -2.88 10.82
C LEU A 84 7.09 -2.60 9.80
N GLY A 85 6.75 -1.80 8.79
CA GLY A 85 7.68 -1.36 7.75
C GLY A 85 8.48 -0.12 8.09
N ASP A 86 8.15 0.58 9.19
CA ASP A 86 8.83 1.78 9.65
C ASP A 86 10.28 1.52 10.08
N TYR A 87 11.04 2.59 10.22
CA TYR A 87 12.40 2.51 10.72
C TYR A 87 12.46 1.80 12.08
N SER A 88 13.42 0.95 12.25
CA SER A 88 13.77 0.33 13.53
C SER A 88 15.28 0.29 13.65
N ALA A 89 15.83 0.73 14.77
CA ALA A 89 17.25 0.57 15.05
C ALA A 89 17.63 -0.92 15.06
N THR A 90 18.79 -1.26 14.54
CA THR A 90 19.24 -2.66 14.40
C THR A 90 19.49 -3.36 15.74
N ASP A 91 19.65 -2.60 16.82
CA ASP A 91 19.77 -3.08 18.19
C ASP A 91 18.44 -3.08 18.96
N ALA A 92 17.35 -2.57 18.35
CA ALA A 92 16.04 -2.62 18.97
C ALA A 92 15.54 -4.06 19.11
N ALA A 93 14.95 -4.39 20.26
CA ALA A 93 14.46 -5.73 20.55
C ALA A 93 13.47 -6.29 19.52
N ALA A 94 12.64 -5.43 18.94
CA ALA A 94 11.71 -5.82 17.87
C ALA A 94 12.45 -6.26 16.60
N TYR A 95 13.48 -5.50 16.18
CA TYR A 95 14.27 -5.83 15.00
C TYR A 95 15.12 -7.09 15.23
N THR A 96 15.85 -7.17 16.33
CA THR A 96 16.69 -8.34 16.65
C THR A 96 15.90 -9.62 16.78
N ASN A 97 14.66 -9.54 17.29
CA ASN A 97 13.79 -10.71 17.34
C ASN A 97 13.36 -11.19 15.93
N ILE A 98 12.98 -10.28 15.04
CA ILE A 98 12.61 -10.63 13.65
C ILE A 98 13.82 -11.20 12.92
N GLU A 99 14.97 -10.54 13.02
CA GLU A 99 16.22 -11.02 12.42
C GLU A 99 16.55 -12.43 12.90
N ARG A 100 16.47 -12.69 14.22
CA ARG A 100 16.69 -14.01 14.80
C ARG A 100 15.72 -15.05 14.22
N LEU A 101 14.43 -14.71 14.11
CA LEU A 101 13.43 -15.64 13.58
C LEU A 101 13.71 -16.00 12.12
N VAL A 102 14.01 -15.04 11.27
CA VAL A 102 14.27 -15.33 9.84
C VAL A 102 15.61 -16.02 9.65
N ARG A 103 16.65 -15.68 10.41
CA ARG A 103 17.99 -16.24 10.31
C ARG A 103 18.11 -17.63 10.94
N GLU A 104 17.62 -17.79 12.18
CA GLU A 104 17.85 -19.02 12.96
C GLU A 104 16.72 -20.04 12.82
N GLN A 105 15.48 -19.57 12.68
CA GLN A 105 14.34 -20.45 12.44
C GLN A 105 14.08 -20.69 10.95
N GLU A 106 14.79 -19.97 10.08
CA GLU A 106 14.73 -20.12 8.61
C GLU A 106 13.29 -19.97 8.08
N LEU A 107 12.55 -18.97 8.60
CA LEU A 107 11.18 -18.69 8.14
C LEU A 107 11.13 -18.31 6.66
N GLY A 108 10.05 -18.71 5.97
CA GLY A 108 9.91 -18.53 4.53
C GLY A 108 9.53 -17.13 4.10
N GLY A 109 9.00 -16.29 5.00
CA GLY A 109 8.58 -14.95 4.61
C GLY A 109 8.28 -13.99 5.74
N ILE A 110 8.01 -12.78 5.34
CA ILE A 110 7.55 -11.68 6.21
C ILE A 110 6.34 -11.00 5.58
N ILE A 111 5.46 -10.49 6.43
CA ILE A 111 4.34 -9.63 6.03
C ILE A 111 4.66 -8.23 6.53
N VAL A 112 4.95 -7.31 5.60
CA VAL A 112 5.30 -5.93 5.94
C VAL A 112 4.04 -5.09 6.02
N SER A 113 3.89 -4.38 7.13
CA SER A 113 2.80 -3.43 7.36
C SER A 113 3.26 -1.99 7.15
N VAL A 114 2.66 -1.05 7.86
CA VAL A 114 2.86 0.40 7.67
C VAL A 114 4.32 0.81 7.87
N GLY A 115 4.81 1.65 6.96
CA GLY A 115 6.14 2.28 7.00
C GLY A 115 6.37 3.22 5.83
N GLY A 116 7.44 3.99 5.88
CA GLY A 116 7.89 4.77 4.73
C GLY A 116 8.42 3.85 3.61
N PRO A 117 8.27 4.21 2.32
CA PRO A 117 8.77 3.38 1.23
C PRO A 117 10.25 3.01 1.34
N LEU A 118 11.09 3.98 1.75
CA LEU A 118 12.53 3.76 1.94
C LEU A 118 12.83 2.89 3.16
N ASP A 119 12.07 3.07 4.25
CA ASP A 119 12.22 2.28 5.47
C ASP A 119 11.86 0.82 5.22
N ILE A 120 10.75 0.59 4.48
CA ILE A 120 10.33 -0.74 4.04
C ILE A 120 11.45 -1.40 3.23
N ALA A 121 11.93 -0.72 2.18
CA ALA A 121 12.97 -1.25 1.31
C ALA A 121 14.27 -1.55 2.08
N ALA A 122 14.70 -0.66 2.97
CA ALA A 122 15.90 -0.84 3.79
C ALA A 122 15.76 -2.05 4.72
N LYS A 123 14.62 -2.17 5.42
CA LYS A 123 14.33 -3.30 6.32
C LYS A 123 14.29 -4.62 5.58
N VAL A 124 13.57 -4.67 4.45
CA VAL A 124 13.49 -5.87 3.60
C VAL A 124 14.89 -6.28 3.14
N ASN A 125 15.70 -5.35 2.63
CA ASN A 125 17.07 -5.65 2.18
C ASN A 125 17.94 -6.16 3.33
N ALA A 126 17.86 -5.56 4.52
CA ALA A 126 18.62 -5.98 5.68
C ALA A 126 18.25 -7.42 6.10
N LEU A 127 16.97 -7.76 6.13
CA LEU A 127 16.51 -9.12 6.45
C LEU A 127 16.86 -10.13 5.35
N GLN A 128 16.78 -9.75 4.08
CA GLN A 128 17.22 -10.60 2.96
C GLN A 128 18.72 -10.93 3.02
N ALA A 129 19.54 -10.03 3.52
CA ALA A 129 20.99 -10.21 3.60
C ALA A 129 21.44 -11.26 4.62
N VAL A 130 20.58 -11.62 5.58
CA VAL A 130 20.94 -12.54 6.69
C VAL A 130 20.34 -13.94 6.53
N VAL A 131 19.57 -14.19 5.48
CA VAL A 131 18.91 -15.49 5.24
C VAL A 131 19.63 -16.33 4.18
N LYS A 132 19.49 -17.65 4.27
CA LYS A 132 20.06 -18.59 3.30
C LYS A 132 19.16 -18.74 2.06
N LEU A 133 17.86 -18.82 2.27
CA LEU A 133 16.85 -18.84 1.21
C LEU A 133 16.16 -17.49 1.19
N PRO A 134 15.94 -16.89 0.00
CA PRO A 134 15.28 -15.60 -0.09
C PRO A 134 13.90 -15.62 0.56
N LEU A 135 13.60 -14.61 1.38
CA LEU A 135 12.28 -14.42 1.97
C LEU A 135 11.27 -14.03 0.91
N LEU A 136 10.08 -14.62 0.98
CA LEU A 136 8.91 -14.03 0.35
C LEU A 136 8.40 -12.87 1.22
N VAL A 137 8.11 -11.76 0.58
CA VAL A 137 7.62 -10.55 1.25
C VAL A 137 6.21 -10.26 0.78
N GLY A 138 5.27 -10.29 1.70
CA GLY A 138 3.87 -9.94 1.46
C GLY A 138 3.50 -8.61 2.09
N ALA A 139 2.47 -7.96 1.57
CA ALA A 139 1.85 -6.79 2.18
C ALA A 139 0.40 -6.64 1.70
N ASP A 140 -0.46 -6.07 2.56
CA ASP A 140 -1.80 -5.66 2.14
C ASP A 140 -1.70 -4.40 1.28
N LEU A 141 -2.04 -4.50 0.02
CA LEU A 141 -1.96 -3.38 -0.93
C LEU A 141 -3.34 -3.09 -1.55
N GLU A 142 -4.38 -3.09 -0.71
CA GLU A 142 -5.78 -3.07 -1.13
C GLU A 142 -6.15 -1.86 -1.99
N THR A 143 -5.66 -0.68 -1.64
CA THR A 143 -5.90 0.57 -2.37
C THR A 143 -4.62 1.11 -3.02
N GLY A 144 -3.74 0.22 -3.46
CA GLY A 144 -2.42 0.57 -3.95
C GLY A 144 -1.34 0.41 -2.90
N ALA A 145 -0.11 0.63 -3.27
CA ALA A 145 1.03 0.46 -2.36
C ALA A 145 0.98 1.42 -1.16
N ALA A 146 0.36 2.60 -1.30
CA ALA A 146 0.16 3.54 -0.19
C ALA A 146 -0.72 3.00 0.93
N PHE A 147 -1.44 1.89 0.74
CA PHE A 147 -2.18 1.26 1.84
C PHE A 147 -1.24 0.90 3.02
N ARG A 148 0.00 0.55 2.72
CA ARG A 148 1.06 0.27 3.70
C ARG A 148 2.26 1.21 3.61
N ALA A 149 2.64 1.62 2.41
CA ALA A 149 3.80 2.49 2.18
C ALA A 149 3.42 3.98 2.28
N ARG A 150 3.33 4.46 3.51
CA ARG A 150 2.86 5.80 3.87
C ARG A 150 3.95 6.84 3.71
N GLY A 151 3.54 8.10 3.48
CA GLY A 151 4.45 9.24 3.51
C GLY A 151 4.93 9.56 4.92
N GLY A 152 6.17 10.05 5.02
CA GLY A 152 6.75 10.51 6.28
C GLY A 152 6.53 12.00 6.57
N TRP A 153 5.96 12.75 5.63
CA TRP A 153 5.82 14.19 5.70
C TRP A 153 4.36 14.59 5.54
N PHE A 154 3.89 15.46 6.44
CA PHE A 154 2.52 15.97 6.40
C PHE A 154 2.57 17.49 6.25
N LEU A 155 2.02 18.00 5.16
CA LEU A 155 1.77 19.43 5.01
C LEU A 155 0.51 19.83 5.79
N PRO A 156 0.34 21.12 6.14
CA PRO A 156 -0.92 21.64 6.64
C PRO A 156 -2.08 21.19 5.75
N ASN A 157 -3.20 20.79 6.33
CA ASN A 157 -4.38 20.18 5.67
C ASN A 157 -4.24 18.70 5.29
N ALA A 158 -3.38 17.96 6.01
CA ALA A 158 -3.25 16.51 5.90
C ALA A 158 -2.78 15.98 4.53
N ILE A 159 -2.01 16.77 3.79
CA ILE A 159 -1.37 16.28 2.56
C ILE A 159 -0.16 15.44 2.96
N GLU A 160 -0.24 14.15 2.73
CA GLU A 160 0.84 13.19 2.93
C GLU A 160 1.81 13.22 1.74
N LEU A 161 3.11 13.35 2.03
CA LEU A 161 4.16 13.38 1.01
C LEU A 161 5.16 12.24 1.21
N GLY A 162 5.70 11.76 0.10
CA GLY A 162 6.74 10.71 0.10
C GLY A 162 6.20 9.29 0.27
N GLY A 163 4.88 9.11 0.24
CA GLY A 163 4.24 7.81 0.18
C GLY A 163 4.16 7.25 -1.24
N ALA A 164 3.71 6.02 -1.35
CA ALA A 164 3.37 5.39 -2.61
C ALA A 164 1.99 5.88 -3.12
N THR A 165 1.57 5.42 -4.30
CA THR A 165 0.28 5.81 -4.90
C THR A 165 -0.90 5.19 -4.16
N SER A 166 -1.89 6.03 -3.82
CA SER A 166 -3.17 5.63 -3.24
C SER A 166 -4.28 5.72 -4.28
N PHE A 167 -5.11 4.70 -4.32
CA PHE A 167 -6.29 4.64 -5.19
C PHE A 167 -7.58 4.61 -4.37
N PRO A 168 -8.74 4.88 -4.98
CA PRO A 168 -10.02 4.62 -4.34
C PRO A 168 -10.19 3.14 -3.98
N TYR A 169 -11.05 2.84 -3.00
CA TYR A 169 -11.44 1.46 -2.71
C TYR A 169 -12.09 0.80 -3.94
N GLN A 170 -12.06 -0.53 -3.99
CA GLN A 170 -12.53 -1.34 -5.13
C GLN A 170 -13.96 -1.01 -5.55
N MET A 171 -14.83 -0.67 -4.60
CA MET A 171 -16.20 -0.22 -4.89
C MET A 171 -16.20 1.08 -5.72
N GLY A 172 -15.31 2.03 -5.42
CA GLY A 172 -15.15 3.26 -6.20
C GLY A 172 -14.63 3.00 -7.60
N VAL A 173 -13.63 2.12 -7.74
CA VAL A 173 -13.12 1.70 -9.05
C VAL A 173 -14.21 0.96 -9.84
N GLY A 174 -14.94 0.06 -9.20
CA GLY A 174 -16.06 -0.67 -9.83
C GLY A 174 -17.20 0.24 -10.28
N ALA A 175 -17.49 1.30 -9.55
CA ALA A 175 -18.51 2.29 -9.91
C ALA A 175 -18.18 3.05 -11.20
N SER A 176 -16.90 3.18 -11.57
CA SER A 176 -16.47 3.76 -12.84
C SER A 176 -16.88 2.92 -14.05
N ARG A 177 -17.08 1.61 -13.87
CA ARG A 177 -17.31 0.61 -14.93
C ARG A 177 -16.21 0.60 -16.02
N ASP A 178 -15.03 1.04 -15.67
CA ASP A 178 -13.87 1.08 -16.55
C ASP A 178 -12.81 0.07 -16.07
N THR A 179 -12.68 -1.03 -16.79
CA THR A 179 -11.72 -2.09 -16.49
C THR A 179 -10.26 -1.66 -16.70
N ALA A 180 -10.02 -0.63 -17.55
CA ALA A 180 -8.67 -0.11 -17.75
C ALA A 180 -8.15 0.58 -16.48
N LEU A 181 -9.02 1.25 -15.72
CA LEU A 181 -8.64 1.83 -14.43
C LEU A 181 -8.28 0.76 -13.40
N ALA A 182 -9.01 -0.36 -13.36
CA ALA A 182 -8.67 -1.48 -12.49
C ALA A 182 -7.32 -2.11 -12.87
N TYR A 183 -7.05 -2.26 -14.16
CA TYR A 183 -5.76 -2.74 -14.65
C TYR A 183 -4.61 -1.78 -14.25
N GLU A 184 -4.77 -0.48 -14.46
CA GLU A 184 -3.76 0.52 -14.10
C GLU A 184 -3.50 0.56 -12.59
N MET A 185 -4.53 0.45 -11.77
CA MET A 185 -4.37 0.32 -10.31
C MET A 185 -3.49 -0.88 -9.97
N GLY A 186 -3.77 -2.05 -10.53
CA GLY A 186 -2.95 -3.25 -10.32
C GLY A 186 -1.52 -3.08 -10.81
N ARG A 187 -1.34 -2.50 -12.01
CA ARG A 187 -0.02 -2.26 -12.62
C ARG A 187 0.85 -1.34 -11.77
N VAL A 188 0.32 -0.20 -11.34
CA VAL A 188 1.07 0.77 -10.50
C VAL A 188 1.39 0.14 -9.15
N THR A 189 0.40 -0.51 -8.51
CA THR A 189 0.60 -1.23 -7.24
C THR A 189 1.73 -2.26 -7.33
N ALA A 190 1.78 -3.01 -8.42
CA ALA A 190 2.82 -4.02 -8.62
C ALA A 190 4.20 -3.40 -8.83
N ILE A 191 4.31 -2.31 -9.60
CA ILE A 191 5.58 -1.62 -9.84
C ILE A 191 6.14 -1.06 -8.54
N GLU A 192 5.32 -0.33 -7.78
CA GLU A 192 5.73 0.28 -6.52
C GLU A 192 6.03 -0.78 -5.45
N GLY A 193 5.19 -1.81 -5.34
CA GLY A 193 5.42 -2.93 -4.43
C GLY A 193 6.76 -3.63 -4.73
N ARG A 194 7.04 -3.93 -6.00
CA ARG A 194 8.32 -4.55 -6.41
C ARG A 194 9.52 -3.65 -6.12
N ALA A 195 9.39 -2.34 -6.29
CA ALA A 195 10.46 -1.39 -5.98
C ALA A 195 10.84 -1.41 -4.48
N MET A 196 9.91 -1.74 -3.60
CA MET A 196 10.13 -1.91 -2.16
C MET A 196 10.51 -3.33 -1.74
N GLY A 197 10.63 -4.26 -2.69
CA GLY A 197 10.95 -5.66 -2.42
C GLY A 197 9.74 -6.53 -2.04
N ILE A 198 8.51 -6.06 -2.22
CA ILE A 198 7.29 -6.83 -1.99
C ILE A 198 7.04 -7.77 -3.18
N HIS A 199 6.80 -9.05 -2.88
CA HIS A 199 6.59 -10.11 -3.87
C HIS A 199 5.11 -10.47 -4.04
N MET A 200 4.33 -10.34 -2.96
CA MET A 200 2.94 -10.76 -2.90
C MET A 200 2.07 -9.63 -2.33
N ALA A 201 1.10 -9.19 -3.12
CA ALA A 201 0.05 -8.30 -2.65
C ALA A 201 -1.13 -9.13 -2.13
N PHE A 202 -1.54 -8.90 -0.87
CA PHE A 202 -2.80 -9.41 -0.33
C PHE A 202 -3.91 -8.43 -0.75
N ALA A 203 -4.26 -8.51 -2.04
CA ALA A 203 -5.20 -7.63 -2.73
C ALA A 203 -5.57 -8.27 -4.09
N PRO A 204 -6.71 -7.86 -4.69
CA PRO A 204 -7.77 -7.03 -4.11
C PRO A 204 -8.65 -7.82 -3.14
N VAL A 205 -9.46 -7.11 -2.33
CA VAL A 205 -10.54 -7.73 -1.56
C VAL A 205 -11.57 -8.30 -2.53
N LEU A 206 -11.86 -9.60 -2.40
CA LEU A 206 -12.78 -10.34 -3.28
C LEU A 206 -14.12 -10.66 -2.62
N ASP A 207 -14.34 -10.15 -1.41
CA ASP A 207 -15.57 -10.36 -0.67
C ASP A 207 -16.76 -9.78 -1.43
N VAL A 208 -17.83 -10.55 -1.50
CA VAL A 208 -19.07 -10.11 -2.13
C VAL A 208 -19.82 -9.19 -1.18
N ASN A 209 -20.17 -7.99 -1.65
CA ASN A 209 -21.01 -7.09 -0.89
C ASN A 209 -22.45 -7.64 -0.86
N ASN A 210 -22.91 -8.01 0.33
CA ASN A 210 -24.23 -8.56 0.57
C ASN A 210 -25.12 -7.64 1.43
N ASN A 211 -24.74 -6.39 1.61
CA ASN A 211 -25.51 -5.35 2.33
C ASN A 211 -26.33 -4.50 1.37
#